data_2a13ac117cf95cfc8cd36873112ef7b4
#
_entry.id   2a13ac117cf95cfc8cd36873112ef7b4
#
_cell.length_a   1.000
_cell.length_b   1.000
_cell.length_c   1.000
_cell.angle_alpha   90.00
_cell.angle_beta   90.00
_cell.angle_gamma   90.00
#
_symmetry.space_group_name_H-M   'P 1'
#
loop_
_entity.id
_entity.type
_entity.pdbx_description
1 polymer ?
#
loop_
_entity_poly.entity_id
_entity_poly.type
_entity_poly.pdbx_seq_one_letter_code
_entity_poly.pdbx_strand_id
1 'polypeptide(L)'
;MADQEYRIEHDTMGEVKVPVNALWRAQTQRAVENFPISGRGLEAQQIRALGLLKAACAQVNKDLGKLDATKADAIIAAAKEIAAGKHDAEFPIDVFQTGSGTSSNMNTNEVIASIAKANGVEVHPNDDVNMGQSSNDTFPTATHVAATEAAVDDLIPGLKVLQESLAKKADEWHEVVKSGRTHLMDATPVTLGQEFSGYARQIELGIERVEATLHRLGELAIGGTAVGTGINTPSEFGGKVTEELVKLTGVTQLSEAKNHFEAQANRDALVEFSGAMRSVAVSLYKIANDIRLMGSGPLAGLAEIHLPDLQPGSSIMPGKVNPVLCETATQVAAQVIGNDAAVAFGGSQGQFELNVFIPMMARNVLESSRLLANTARQFATRLVDGIEPNVEHMRTLAESSPSIVTPLNSAIGYENAAKIAKHAVAEGITIRQATIDLGFVDGEKLTEEELDRRLDVLAMAHTERN
;
A
#
# COMPACT_ATOMS: atom_id res chain seq x y z
N MET A 1 -15.49 10.12 -37.33
CA MET A 1 -14.49 9.11 -36.98
C MET A 1 -13.61 9.00 -38.20
N ALA A 2 -12.30 9.28 -38.09
CA ALA A 2 -11.40 9.07 -39.22
C ALA A 2 -11.40 7.57 -39.55
N ASP A 3 -11.42 7.21 -40.84
CA ASP A 3 -11.35 5.82 -41.27
C ASP A 3 -10.02 5.23 -40.73
N GLN A 4 -10.12 4.32 -39.78
CA GLN A 4 -8.98 3.65 -39.22
C GLN A 4 -8.45 2.67 -40.26
N GLU A 5 -7.22 2.89 -40.75
CA GLU A 5 -6.56 1.99 -41.68
C GLU A 5 -6.06 0.73 -40.97
N TYR A 6 -6.21 -0.43 -41.63
CA TYR A 6 -5.82 -1.73 -41.11
C TYR A 6 -4.82 -2.42 -42.04
N ARG A 7 -3.86 -3.14 -41.46
CA ARG A 7 -3.04 -4.12 -42.13
C ARG A 7 -3.53 -5.54 -41.82
N ILE A 8 -3.26 -6.48 -42.69
CA ILE A 8 -3.57 -7.90 -42.47
C ILE A 8 -2.35 -8.54 -41.84
N GLU A 9 -2.55 -9.16 -40.69
CA GLU A 9 -1.58 -10.01 -39.99
C GLU A 9 -2.08 -11.48 -39.97
N HIS A 10 -1.18 -12.41 -39.72
CA HIS A 10 -1.49 -13.83 -39.70
C HIS A 10 -0.97 -14.47 -38.41
N ASP A 11 -1.75 -15.40 -37.86
CA ASP A 11 -1.33 -16.38 -36.86
C ASP A 11 -1.79 -17.78 -37.25
N THR A 12 -1.64 -18.78 -36.35
CA THR A 12 -2.03 -20.16 -36.58
C THR A 12 -3.53 -20.36 -36.81
N MET A 13 -4.37 -19.35 -36.49
CA MET A 13 -5.82 -19.39 -36.67
C MET A 13 -6.28 -18.65 -37.93
N GLY A 14 -5.36 -18.04 -38.69
CA GLY A 14 -5.65 -17.32 -39.93
C GLY A 14 -5.45 -15.81 -39.88
N GLU A 15 -6.10 -15.09 -40.79
CA GLU A 15 -5.97 -13.63 -40.93
C GLU A 15 -6.70 -12.87 -39.84
N VAL A 16 -6.12 -11.70 -39.46
CA VAL A 16 -6.73 -10.73 -38.56
C VAL A 16 -6.34 -9.30 -38.98
N LYS A 17 -7.28 -8.37 -38.83
CA LYS A 17 -7.08 -6.95 -39.13
C LYS A 17 -6.48 -6.24 -37.91
N VAL A 18 -5.30 -5.69 -38.06
CA VAL A 18 -4.60 -4.94 -37.01
C VAL A 18 -4.50 -3.48 -37.43
N PRO A 19 -4.71 -2.49 -36.57
CA PRO A 19 -4.52 -1.07 -36.90
C PRO A 19 -3.12 -0.84 -37.50
N VAL A 20 -3.01 -0.10 -38.60
CA VAL A 20 -1.76 0.06 -39.35
C VAL A 20 -0.62 0.61 -38.49
N ASN A 21 -0.93 1.50 -37.55
CA ASN A 21 0.05 2.17 -36.67
C ASN A 21 0.37 1.39 -35.39
N ALA A 22 -0.34 0.28 -35.10
CA ALA A 22 -0.10 -0.51 -33.90
C ALA A 22 1.21 -1.30 -33.99
N LEU A 23 1.97 -1.32 -32.92
CA LEU A 23 3.18 -2.17 -32.82
C LEU A 23 2.83 -3.63 -32.50
N TRP A 24 1.67 -3.89 -31.89
CA TRP A 24 1.20 -5.26 -31.69
C TRP A 24 0.77 -5.93 -33.00
N ARG A 25 0.62 -7.24 -32.97
CA ARG A 25 0.31 -8.08 -34.14
C ARG A 25 -0.96 -8.90 -33.90
N ALA A 26 -1.06 -10.03 -34.60
CA ALA A 26 -2.25 -10.88 -34.69
C ALA A 26 -2.77 -11.38 -33.34
N GLN A 27 -1.91 -11.94 -32.50
CA GLN A 27 -2.37 -12.55 -31.23
C GLN A 27 -2.90 -11.53 -30.25
N THR A 28 -2.23 -10.37 -30.15
CA THR A 28 -2.72 -9.25 -29.33
C THR A 28 -4.03 -8.72 -29.85
N GLN A 29 -4.20 -8.55 -31.16
CA GLN A 29 -5.45 -8.06 -31.73
C GLN A 29 -6.63 -9.00 -31.40
N ARG A 30 -6.45 -10.32 -31.47
CA ARG A 30 -7.48 -11.27 -31.05
C ARG A 30 -7.82 -11.12 -29.56
N ALA A 31 -6.83 -10.89 -28.72
CA ALA A 31 -7.07 -10.68 -27.29
C ALA A 31 -7.87 -9.37 -27.03
N VAL A 32 -7.57 -8.31 -27.75
CA VAL A 32 -8.35 -7.04 -27.70
C VAL A 32 -9.80 -7.28 -28.09
N GLU A 33 -10.03 -8.08 -29.13
CA GLU A 33 -11.38 -8.40 -29.60
C GLU A 33 -12.14 -9.34 -28.64
N ASN A 34 -11.42 -10.27 -27.98
CA ASN A 34 -12.01 -11.25 -27.07
C ASN A 34 -12.35 -10.68 -25.69
N PHE A 35 -11.62 -9.68 -25.22
CA PHE A 35 -11.68 -9.22 -23.83
C PHE A 35 -12.10 -7.74 -23.65
N PRO A 36 -13.18 -7.23 -24.27
CA PRO A 36 -13.69 -5.88 -24.00
C PRO A 36 -14.51 -5.87 -22.70
N ILE A 37 -13.86 -6.03 -21.53
CA ILE A 37 -14.54 -6.30 -20.25
C ILE A 37 -14.59 -5.05 -19.35
N SER A 38 -13.45 -4.55 -18.90
CA SER A 38 -13.39 -3.42 -17.95
C SER A 38 -12.92 -2.10 -18.56
N GLY A 39 -12.31 -2.16 -19.72
CA GLY A 39 -11.63 -1.03 -20.36
C GLY A 39 -10.34 -0.60 -19.64
N ARG A 40 -9.79 -1.45 -18.76
CA ARG A 40 -8.55 -1.19 -18.03
C ARG A 40 -7.48 -2.21 -18.41
N GLY A 41 -6.31 -1.72 -18.81
CA GLY A 41 -5.13 -2.53 -19.11
C GLY A 41 -4.32 -2.88 -17.88
N LEU A 42 -3.11 -3.39 -18.14
CA LEU A 42 -2.11 -3.65 -17.11
C LEU A 42 -1.62 -2.34 -16.48
N GLU A 43 -1.21 -2.39 -15.22
CA GLU A 43 -0.49 -1.30 -14.57
C GLU A 43 0.89 -1.07 -15.24
N ALA A 44 1.32 0.19 -15.30
CA ALA A 44 2.60 0.54 -15.95
C ALA A 44 3.80 -0.22 -15.34
N GLN A 45 3.77 -0.47 -14.01
CA GLN A 45 4.79 -1.27 -13.33
C GLN A 45 4.86 -2.72 -13.88
N GLN A 46 3.72 -3.32 -14.22
CA GLN A 46 3.67 -4.66 -14.82
C GLN A 46 4.26 -4.65 -16.24
N ILE A 47 3.95 -3.63 -17.04
CA ILE A 47 4.50 -3.46 -18.40
C ILE A 47 6.02 -3.26 -18.32
N ARG A 48 6.48 -2.40 -17.40
CA ARG A 48 7.90 -2.20 -17.11
C ARG A 48 8.60 -3.52 -16.78
N ALA A 49 8.05 -4.29 -15.85
CA ALA A 49 8.64 -5.55 -15.42
C ALA A 49 8.70 -6.60 -16.55
N LEU A 50 7.68 -6.64 -17.42
CA LEU A 50 7.72 -7.48 -18.64
C LEU A 50 8.87 -7.06 -19.55
N GLY A 51 9.07 -5.76 -19.79
CA GLY A 51 10.20 -5.24 -20.57
C GLY A 51 11.54 -5.63 -19.95
N LEU A 52 11.74 -5.43 -18.65
CA LEU A 52 12.97 -5.80 -17.93
C LEU A 52 13.26 -7.30 -18.02
N LEU A 53 12.23 -8.13 -17.84
CA LEU A 53 12.35 -9.58 -17.93
C LEU A 53 12.76 -10.02 -19.33
N LYS A 54 12.16 -9.46 -20.39
CA LYS A 54 12.54 -9.80 -21.78
C LYS A 54 13.97 -9.37 -22.09
N ALA A 55 14.41 -8.22 -21.59
CA ALA A 55 15.80 -7.80 -21.72
C ALA A 55 16.76 -8.76 -21.01
N ALA A 56 16.44 -9.20 -19.79
CA ALA A 56 17.24 -10.14 -19.01
C ALA A 56 17.32 -11.52 -19.72
N CYS A 57 16.16 -12.05 -20.19
CA CYS A 57 16.12 -13.31 -20.90
C CYS A 57 16.96 -13.28 -22.21
N ALA A 58 16.86 -12.21 -22.98
CA ALA A 58 17.65 -12.05 -24.20
C ALA A 58 19.15 -11.96 -23.91
N GLN A 59 19.55 -11.23 -22.85
CA GLN A 59 20.96 -11.14 -22.44
C GLN A 59 21.49 -12.53 -22.03
N VAL A 60 20.75 -13.27 -21.23
CA VAL A 60 21.17 -14.61 -20.78
C VAL A 60 21.22 -15.61 -21.95
N ASN A 61 20.26 -15.58 -22.86
CA ASN A 61 20.29 -16.42 -24.07
C ASN A 61 21.46 -16.08 -24.98
N LYS A 62 21.85 -14.81 -25.09
CA LYS A 62 23.08 -14.37 -25.77
C LYS A 62 24.33 -14.96 -25.10
N ASP A 63 24.44 -14.80 -23.77
CA ASP A 63 25.61 -15.25 -23.01
C ASP A 63 25.76 -16.78 -23.03
N LEU A 64 24.64 -17.52 -23.12
CA LEU A 64 24.60 -18.96 -23.27
C LEU A 64 24.82 -19.44 -24.72
N GLY A 65 24.99 -18.50 -25.68
CA GLY A 65 25.18 -18.83 -27.09
C GLY A 65 23.94 -19.46 -27.77
N LYS A 66 22.76 -19.25 -27.20
CA LYS A 66 21.48 -19.77 -27.72
C LYS A 66 20.81 -18.80 -28.69
N LEU A 67 21.02 -17.50 -28.52
CA LEU A 67 20.45 -16.43 -29.33
C LEU A 67 21.57 -15.68 -30.04
N ASP A 68 21.40 -15.42 -31.33
CA ASP A 68 22.34 -14.58 -32.11
C ASP A 68 22.52 -13.21 -31.44
N ALA A 69 23.77 -12.74 -31.39
CA ALA A 69 24.10 -11.52 -30.67
C ALA A 69 23.39 -10.28 -31.23
N THR A 70 23.25 -10.16 -32.58
CA THR A 70 22.58 -9.03 -33.21
C THR A 70 21.09 -9.00 -32.86
N LYS A 71 20.45 -10.18 -32.90
CA LYS A 71 19.05 -10.33 -32.48
C LYS A 71 18.85 -10.02 -31.01
N ALA A 72 19.72 -10.56 -30.14
CA ALA A 72 19.67 -10.30 -28.70
C ALA A 72 19.79 -8.83 -28.37
N ASP A 73 20.76 -8.12 -28.96
CA ASP A 73 20.96 -6.70 -28.75
C ASP A 73 19.76 -5.87 -29.20
N ALA A 74 19.12 -6.23 -30.32
CA ALA A 74 17.90 -5.59 -30.80
C ALA A 74 16.71 -5.81 -29.86
N ILE A 75 16.55 -7.06 -29.34
CA ILE A 75 15.51 -7.38 -28.34
C ILE A 75 15.75 -6.61 -27.04
N ILE A 76 16.98 -6.57 -26.54
CA ILE A 76 17.34 -5.85 -25.31
C ILE A 76 17.03 -4.35 -25.45
N ALA A 77 17.39 -3.75 -26.59
CA ALA A 77 17.13 -2.33 -26.84
C ALA A 77 15.62 -2.04 -26.85
N ALA A 78 14.84 -2.82 -27.60
CA ALA A 78 13.38 -2.68 -27.66
C ALA A 78 12.70 -2.91 -26.30
N ALA A 79 13.12 -3.94 -25.56
CA ALA A 79 12.61 -4.27 -24.25
C ALA A 79 12.88 -3.17 -23.22
N LYS A 80 14.05 -2.52 -23.28
CA LYS A 80 14.38 -1.36 -22.44
C LYS A 80 13.53 -0.13 -22.78
N GLU A 81 13.12 0.06 -24.02
CA GLU A 81 12.17 1.13 -24.36
C GLU A 81 10.79 0.90 -23.75
N ILE A 82 10.31 -0.35 -23.76
CA ILE A 82 9.08 -0.73 -23.06
C ILE A 82 9.23 -0.49 -21.56
N ALA A 83 10.33 -0.95 -20.96
CA ALA A 83 10.60 -0.74 -19.54
C ALA A 83 10.68 0.75 -19.14
N ALA A 84 11.03 1.62 -20.08
CA ALA A 84 11.06 3.06 -19.88
C ALA A 84 9.68 3.75 -20.09
N GLY A 85 8.60 3.00 -20.35
CA GLY A 85 7.25 3.51 -20.53
C GLY A 85 6.99 4.20 -21.88
N LYS A 86 7.89 4.08 -22.86
CA LYS A 86 7.73 4.76 -24.16
C LYS A 86 6.61 4.19 -25.02
N HIS A 87 6.16 2.98 -24.71
CA HIS A 87 5.21 2.23 -25.52
C HIS A 87 4.00 1.70 -24.73
N ASP A 88 3.63 2.31 -23.60
CA ASP A 88 2.54 1.83 -22.74
C ASP A 88 1.19 1.76 -23.49
N ALA A 89 0.96 2.65 -24.46
CA ALA A 89 -0.22 2.64 -25.31
C ALA A 89 -0.33 1.40 -26.22
N GLU A 90 0.78 0.68 -26.44
CA GLU A 90 0.83 -0.55 -27.23
C GLU A 90 0.43 -1.80 -26.44
N PHE A 91 -0.07 -1.63 -25.21
CA PHE A 91 -0.59 -2.69 -24.34
C PHE A 91 -2.09 -2.54 -24.10
N PRO A 92 -2.93 -2.73 -25.14
CA PRO A 92 -4.35 -2.40 -25.12
C PRO A 92 -5.21 -3.48 -24.46
N ILE A 93 -4.64 -4.65 -24.08
CA ILE A 93 -5.40 -5.80 -23.60
C ILE A 93 -5.94 -5.51 -22.20
N ASP A 94 -7.24 -5.81 -22.01
CA ASP A 94 -7.90 -5.69 -20.70
C ASP A 94 -7.24 -6.59 -19.65
N VAL A 95 -7.27 -6.16 -18.41
CA VAL A 95 -6.75 -6.95 -17.28
C VAL A 95 -7.50 -8.28 -17.11
N PHE A 96 -8.78 -8.33 -17.43
CA PHE A 96 -9.58 -9.56 -17.46
C PHE A 96 -9.37 -10.26 -18.81
N GLN A 97 -8.30 -11.04 -18.89
CA GLN A 97 -7.79 -11.71 -20.06
C GLN A 97 -7.51 -13.19 -19.77
N THR A 98 -6.72 -13.85 -20.61
CA THR A 98 -6.20 -15.20 -20.33
C THR A 98 -5.52 -15.21 -18.96
N GLY A 99 -6.02 -16.06 -18.05
CA GLY A 99 -5.68 -16.00 -16.62
C GLY A 99 -4.22 -16.25 -16.26
N SER A 100 -3.45 -16.87 -17.16
CA SER A 100 -1.99 -17.03 -17.07
C SER A 100 -1.21 -15.80 -17.52
N GLY A 101 -1.87 -14.78 -18.09
CA GLY A 101 -1.23 -13.61 -18.68
C GLY A 101 -0.62 -13.86 -20.06
N THR A 102 -0.95 -14.97 -20.72
CA THR A 102 -0.40 -15.31 -22.05
C THR A 102 -0.66 -14.21 -23.08
N SER A 103 -1.85 -13.59 -23.06
CA SER A 103 -2.18 -12.51 -23.98
C SER A 103 -1.20 -11.34 -23.84
N SER A 104 -0.89 -10.92 -22.63
CA SER A 104 0.05 -9.81 -22.38
C SER A 104 1.51 -10.22 -22.60
N ASN A 105 1.89 -11.47 -22.32
CA ASN A 105 3.23 -11.96 -22.70
C ASN A 105 3.42 -11.91 -24.21
N MET A 106 2.44 -12.36 -24.98
CA MET A 106 2.51 -12.30 -26.45
C MET A 106 2.46 -10.86 -26.98
N ASN A 107 1.68 -9.99 -26.34
CA ASN A 107 1.68 -8.56 -26.64
C ASN A 107 3.10 -7.97 -26.50
N THR A 108 3.78 -8.27 -25.40
CA THR A 108 5.17 -7.83 -25.18
C THR A 108 6.10 -8.36 -26.27
N ASN A 109 5.99 -9.63 -26.62
CA ASN A 109 6.81 -10.25 -27.67
C ASN A 109 6.58 -9.61 -29.04
N GLU A 110 5.31 -9.35 -29.40
CA GLU A 110 4.94 -8.74 -30.68
C GLU A 110 5.41 -7.28 -30.78
N VAL A 111 5.27 -6.50 -29.71
CA VAL A 111 5.76 -5.11 -29.66
C VAL A 111 7.28 -5.05 -29.78
N ILE A 112 8.01 -5.89 -29.03
CA ILE A 112 9.48 -5.99 -29.13
C ILE A 112 9.90 -6.33 -30.55
N ALA A 113 9.27 -7.34 -31.17
CA ALA A 113 9.60 -7.75 -32.53
C ALA A 113 9.31 -6.65 -33.56
N SER A 114 8.28 -5.83 -33.35
CA SER A 114 7.96 -4.70 -34.23
C SER A 114 8.94 -3.54 -34.08
N ILE A 115 9.38 -3.23 -32.86
CA ILE A 115 10.41 -2.21 -32.61
C ILE A 115 11.76 -2.63 -33.20
N ALA A 116 12.18 -3.90 -32.97
CA ALA A 116 13.42 -4.44 -33.53
C ALA A 116 13.43 -4.38 -35.07
N LYS A 117 12.31 -4.74 -35.72
CA LYS A 117 12.14 -4.66 -37.16
C LYS A 117 12.23 -3.23 -37.67
N ALA A 118 11.63 -2.26 -36.99
CA ALA A 118 11.74 -0.84 -37.34
C ALA A 118 13.18 -0.33 -37.24
N ASN A 119 14.00 -0.92 -36.38
CA ASN A 119 15.43 -0.65 -36.24
C ASN A 119 16.32 -1.53 -37.13
N GLY A 120 15.75 -2.24 -38.11
CA GLY A 120 16.45 -3.00 -39.14
C GLY A 120 16.87 -4.43 -38.77
N VAL A 121 16.40 -4.97 -37.62
CA VAL A 121 16.68 -6.34 -37.21
C VAL A 121 15.38 -7.15 -37.12
N GLU A 122 15.27 -8.19 -37.95
CA GLU A 122 14.10 -9.06 -37.89
C GLU A 122 14.25 -10.15 -36.82
N VAL A 123 13.31 -10.18 -35.88
CA VAL A 123 13.23 -11.17 -34.81
C VAL A 123 11.81 -11.77 -34.77
N HIS A 124 11.74 -13.07 -34.43
CA HIS A 124 10.46 -13.76 -34.31
C HIS A 124 9.92 -13.67 -32.87
N PRO A 125 8.64 -13.28 -32.66
CA PRO A 125 8.08 -13.12 -31.32
C PRO A 125 8.19 -14.37 -30.43
N ASN A 126 7.98 -15.56 -31.00
CA ASN A 126 8.02 -16.82 -30.24
C ASN A 126 9.44 -17.43 -30.19
N ASP A 127 10.12 -17.51 -31.34
CA ASP A 127 11.37 -18.28 -31.45
C ASP A 127 12.56 -17.49 -30.86
N ASP A 128 12.60 -16.15 -31.04
CA ASP A 128 13.69 -15.31 -30.58
C ASP A 128 13.34 -14.60 -29.27
N VAL A 129 12.23 -13.84 -29.20
CA VAL A 129 11.89 -13.01 -28.04
C VAL A 129 11.45 -13.86 -26.84
N ASN A 130 10.71 -14.96 -27.09
CA ASN A 130 10.22 -15.86 -26.05
C ASN A 130 11.12 -17.08 -25.82
N MET A 131 12.33 -17.11 -26.37
CA MET A 131 13.26 -18.24 -26.26
C MET A 131 13.53 -18.63 -24.81
N GLY A 132 13.35 -19.94 -24.51
CA GLY A 132 13.55 -20.48 -23.14
C GLY A 132 12.49 -20.06 -22.13
N GLN A 133 11.35 -19.60 -22.58
CA GLN A 133 10.29 -19.05 -21.73
C GLN A 133 8.92 -19.69 -22.04
N SER A 134 8.02 -19.61 -21.07
CA SER A 134 6.57 -19.78 -21.26
C SER A 134 5.86 -18.58 -20.64
N SER A 135 4.63 -18.28 -21.08
CA SER A 135 3.81 -17.30 -20.36
C SER A 135 3.59 -17.70 -18.89
N ASN A 136 3.63 -19.01 -18.63
CA ASN A 136 3.36 -19.60 -17.33
C ASN A 136 4.44 -19.30 -16.27
N ASP A 137 5.69 -19.10 -16.68
CA ASP A 137 6.78 -18.65 -15.80
C ASP A 137 7.09 -17.16 -15.99
N THR A 138 6.90 -16.60 -17.19
CA THR A 138 7.22 -15.21 -17.53
C THR A 138 6.28 -14.20 -16.84
N PHE A 139 4.96 -14.38 -17.00
CA PHE A 139 4.01 -13.40 -16.48
C PHE A 139 4.01 -13.33 -14.94
N PRO A 140 3.99 -14.46 -14.18
CA PRO A 140 4.12 -14.41 -12.74
C PRO A 140 5.47 -13.83 -12.30
N THR A 141 6.57 -14.13 -12.98
CA THR A 141 7.87 -13.51 -12.70
C THR A 141 7.79 -11.98 -12.81
N ALA A 142 7.27 -11.45 -13.92
CA ALA A 142 7.09 -10.01 -14.08
C ALA A 142 6.18 -9.41 -13.00
N THR A 143 5.14 -10.12 -12.58
CA THR A 143 4.25 -9.69 -11.48
C THR A 143 5.01 -9.60 -10.15
N HIS A 144 5.82 -10.60 -9.82
CA HIS A 144 6.62 -10.61 -8.61
C HIS A 144 7.71 -9.52 -8.63
N VAL A 145 8.37 -9.31 -9.77
CA VAL A 145 9.33 -8.20 -9.94
C VAL A 145 8.65 -6.86 -9.74
N ALA A 146 7.52 -6.62 -10.41
CA ALA A 146 6.77 -5.35 -10.29
C ALA A 146 6.29 -5.10 -8.86
N ALA A 147 5.78 -6.14 -8.18
CA ALA A 147 5.31 -6.02 -6.80
C ALA A 147 6.46 -5.75 -5.81
N THR A 148 7.62 -6.38 -6.02
CA THR A 148 8.80 -6.18 -5.16
C THR A 148 9.41 -4.79 -5.39
N GLU A 149 9.57 -4.33 -6.65
CA GLU A 149 9.96 -2.94 -6.94
C GLU A 149 8.98 -1.94 -6.30
N ALA A 150 7.68 -2.13 -6.47
CA ALA A 150 6.67 -1.25 -5.89
C ALA A 150 6.74 -1.20 -4.36
N ALA A 151 7.06 -2.32 -3.72
CA ALA A 151 7.23 -2.36 -2.26
C ALA A 151 8.49 -1.62 -1.80
N VAL A 152 9.64 -1.89 -2.43
CA VAL A 152 10.96 -1.38 -2.02
C VAL A 152 11.14 0.09 -2.38
N ASP A 153 10.75 0.48 -3.60
CA ASP A 153 11.05 1.81 -4.13
C ASP A 153 9.94 2.84 -3.87
N ASP A 154 8.72 2.40 -3.53
CA ASP A 154 7.59 3.31 -3.40
C ASP A 154 6.82 3.14 -2.09
N LEU A 155 6.29 1.95 -1.77
CA LEU A 155 5.42 1.74 -0.61
C LEU A 155 6.16 1.96 0.71
N ILE A 156 7.28 1.26 0.92
CA ILE A 156 8.06 1.37 2.17
C ILE A 156 8.58 2.79 2.38
N PRO A 157 9.18 3.47 1.38
CA PRO A 157 9.55 4.88 1.50
C PRO A 157 8.36 5.80 1.82
N GLY A 158 7.21 5.59 1.18
CA GLY A 158 6.00 6.37 1.47
C GLY A 158 5.50 6.20 2.90
N LEU A 159 5.51 4.97 3.42
CA LEU A 159 5.13 4.69 4.81
C LEU A 159 6.14 5.27 5.82
N LYS A 160 7.45 5.26 5.50
CA LYS A 160 8.49 5.88 6.34
C LYS A 160 8.27 7.36 6.50
N VAL A 161 7.93 8.08 5.44
CA VAL A 161 7.58 9.51 5.51
C VAL A 161 6.42 9.74 6.48
N LEU A 162 5.38 8.91 6.45
CA LEU A 162 4.25 9.03 7.38
C LEU A 162 4.65 8.71 8.82
N GLN A 163 5.41 7.65 9.02
CA GLN A 163 5.90 7.24 10.33
C GLN A 163 6.75 8.35 10.98
N GLU A 164 7.66 8.95 10.22
CA GLU A 164 8.53 10.04 10.67
C GLU A 164 7.73 11.31 11.03
N SER A 165 6.74 11.71 10.22
CA SER A 165 5.86 12.84 10.52
C SER A 165 5.07 12.61 11.82
N LEU A 166 4.51 11.42 12.01
CA LEU A 166 3.77 11.07 13.24
C LEU A 166 4.69 11.03 14.47
N ALA A 167 5.88 10.47 14.34
CA ALA A 167 6.87 10.41 15.43
C ALA A 167 7.35 11.82 15.83
N LYS A 168 7.60 12.69 14.86
CA LYS A 168 7.94 14.09 15.11
C LYS A 168 6.84 14.82 15.91
N LYS A 169 5.58 14.61 15.55
CA LYS A 169 4.45 15.20 16.28
C LYS A 169 4.28 14.58 17.68
N ALA A 170 4.61 13.31 17.85
CA ALA A 170 4.63 12.68 19.16
C ALA A 170 5.64 13.34 20.11
N ASP A 171 6.85 13.61 19.61
CA ASP A 171 7.89 14.30 20.38
C ASP A 171 7.54 15.77 20.65
N GLU A 172 6.98 16.48 19.66
CA GLU A 172 6.59 17.88 19.76
C GLU A 172 5.50 18.09 20.82
N TRP A 173 4.58 17.13 20.98
CA TRP A 173 3.41 17.25 21.85
C TRP A 173 3.45 16.36 23.11
N HIS A 174 4.64 15.99 23.55
CA HIS A 174 4.81 15.07 24.69
C HIS A 174 4.25 15.61 26.02
N GLU A 175 4.12 16.95 26.17
CA GLU A 175 3.52 17.62 27.34
C GLU A 175 2.12 18.21 27.07
N VAL A 176 1.56 18.02 25.88
CA VAL A 176 0.24 18.56 25.55
C VAL A 176 -0.83 17.60 26.07
N VAL A 177 -1.36 17.88 27.25
CA VAL A 177 -2.33 17.04 27.94
C VAL A 177 -3.72 17.13 27.29
N LYS A 178 -4.43 16.01 27.24
CA LYS A 178 -5.81 15.89 26.78
C LYS A 178 -6.56 14.81 27.55
N SER A 179 -7.89 14.82 27.46
CA SER A 179 -8.70 13.71 27.96
C SER A 179 -8.44 12.44 27.12
N GLY A 180 -8.07 11.34 27.76
CA GLY A 180 -8.16 10.04 27.14
C GLY A 180 -9.63 9.65 26.94
N ARG A 181 -9.90 8.79 25.93
CA ARG A 181 -11.26 8.27 25.68
C ARG A 181 -11.22 6.77 25.42
N THR A 182 -12.10 6.06 26.11
CA THR A 182 -12.43 4.66 25.80
C THR A 182 -13.92 4.57 25.56
N HIS A 183 -14.37 3.82 24.55
CA HIS A 183 -15.78 3.80 24.12
C HIS A 183 -16.35 5.19 23.75
N LEU A 184 -15.50 6.15 23.40
CA LEU A 184 -15.80 7.57 23.23
C LEU A 184 -16.26 8.29 24.52
N MET A 185 -16.14 7.63 25.68
CA MET A 185 -16.41 8.22 26.98
C MET A 185 -15.11 8.73 27.61
N ASP A 186 -15.23 9.76 28.44
CA ASP A 186 -14.12 10.36 29.16
C ASP A 186 -13.37 9.34 30.00
N ALA A 187 -12.05 9.33 29.87
CA ALA A 187 -11.15 8.47 30.63
C ALA A 187 -10.05 9.32 31.30
N THR A 188 -9.07 8.67 31.89
CA THR A 188 -7.92 9.34 32.50
C THR A 188 -7.10 10.09 31.46
N PRO A 189 -6.39 11.16 31.88
CA PRO A 189 -5.59 11.97 30.98
C PRO A 189 -4.49 11.19 30.25
N VAL A 190 -4.22 11.61 29.03
CA VAL A 190 -3.07 11.23 28.21
C VAL A 190 -2.44 12.51 27.64
N THR A 191 -1.28 12.41 27.01
CA THR A 191 -0.80 13.50 26.16
C THR A 191 -1.13 13.24 24.69
N LEU A 192 -1.29 14.30 23.91
CA LEU A 192 -1.44 14.21 22.46
C LEU A 192 -0.23 13.50 21.83
N GLY A 193 0.98 13.76 22.39
CA GLY A 193 2.20 13.07 21.98
C GLY A 193 2.14 11.57 22.20
N GLN A 194 1.61 11.08 23.32
CA GLN A 194 1.41 9.66 23.59
C GLN A 194 0.45 9.02 22.57
N GLU A 195 -0.62 9.71 22.21
CA GLU A 195 -1.58 9.24 21.21
C GLU A 195 -0.93 9.13 19.82
N PHE A 196 -0.20 10.17 19.37
CA PHE A 196 0.53 10.17 18.11
C PHE A 196 1.69 9.14 18.09
N SER A 197 2.34 8.88 19.23
CA SER A 197 3.34 7.81 19.33
C SER A 197 2.76 6.44 19.03
N GLY A 198 1.51 6.19 19.46
CA GLY A 198 0.77 4.98 19.12
C GLY A 198 0.52 4.88 17.61
N TYR A 199 0.17 5.98 16.95
CA TYR A 199 -0.01 6.01 15.49
C TYR A 199 1.31 5.77 14.74
N ALA A 200 2.40 6.42 15.18
CA ALA A 200 3.73 6.20 14.61
C ALA A 200 4.14 4.72 14.71
N ARG A 201 3.94 4.09 15.87
CA ARG A 201 4.24 2.66 16.06
C ARG A 201 3.36 1.75 15.21
N GLN A 202 2.09 2.07 14.98
CA GLN A 202 1.23 1.29 14.08
C GLN A 202 1.77 1.28 12.64
N ILE A 203 2.25 2.42 12.13
CA ILE A 203 2.82 2.50 10.78
C ILE A 203 4.19 1.80 10.72
N GLU A 204 5.04 1.95 11.74
CA GLU A 204 6.31 1.22 11.85
C GLU A 204 6.10 -0.30 11.79
N LEU A 205 5.17 -0.84 12.58
CA LEU A 205 4.79 -2.25 12.52
C LEU A 205 4.20 -2.64 11.16
N GLY A 206 3.54 -1.71 10.47
CA GLY A 206 3.08 -1.90 9.10
C GLY A 206 4.22 -2.07 8.13
N ILE A 207 5.28 -1.26 8.24
CA ILE A 207 6.51 -1.36 7.45
C ILE A 207 7.19 -2.72 7.70
N GLU A 208 7.38 -3.10 8.96
CA GLU A 208 7.96 -4.40 9.34
C GLU A 208 7.19 -5.58 8.70
N ARG A 209 5.84 -5.52 8.67
CA ARG A 209 5.02 -6.56 8.03
C ARG A 209 5.26 -6.63 6.53
N VAL A 210 5.33 -5.49 5.85
CA VAL A 210 5.62 -5.43 4.42
C VAL A 210 7.03 -5.98 4.15
N GLU A 211 8.04 -5.53 4.87
CA GLU A 211 9.43 -5.99 4.73
C GLU A 211 9.56 -7.50 4.94
N ALA A 212 8.83 -8.08 5.89
CA ALA A 212 8.84 -9.51 6.17
C ALA A 212 8.32 -10.40 5.01
N THR A 213 7.57 -9.83 4.07
CA THR A 213 7.06 -10.58 2.90
C THR A 213 8.06 -10.63 1.74
N LEU A 214 9.01 -9.68 1.67
CA LEU A 214 9.80 -9.40 0.48
C LEU A 214 10.62 -10.60 -0.01
N HIS A 215 11.18 -11.40 0.88
CA HIS A 215 12.00 -12.56 0.49
C HIS A 215 11.18 -13.66 -0.19
N ARG A 216 9.90 -13.83 0.17
CA ARG A 216 8.99 -14.76 -0.51
C ARG A 216 8.41 -14.14 -1.78
N LEU A 217 8.07 -12.85 -1.71
CA LEU A 217 7.59 -12.11 -2.87
C LEU A 217 8.63 -12.07 -4.00
N GLY A 218 9.93 -12.01 -3.65
CA GLY A 218 11.03 -11.97 -4.60
C GLY A 218 11.42 -13.33 -5.19
N GLU A 219 10.82 -14.47 -4.81
CA GLU A 219 11.05 -15.75 -5.46
C GLU A 219 10.38 -15.83 -6.84
N LEU A 220 11.17 -16.06 -7.90
CA LEU A 220 10.75 -15.93 -9.28
C LEU A 220 10.57 -17.28 -9.96
N ALA A 221 9.48 -17.44 -10.71
CA ALA A 221 9.12 -18.67 -11.42
C ALA A 221 9.94 -18.91 -12.69
N ILE A 222 10.65 -17.89 -13.20
CA ILE A 222 11.39 -17.98 -14.48
C ILE A 222 12.37 -19.16 -14.48
N GLY A 223 12.41 -19.89 -15.61
CA GLY A 223 13.17 -21.13 -15.76
C GLY A 223 12.32 -22.39 -15.61
N GLY A 224 11.11 -22.29 -15.03
CA GLY A 224 10.19 -23.43 -14.94
C GLY A 224 9.46 -23.77 -16.24
N THR A 225 9.41 -22.82 -17.18
CA THR A 225 8.75 -22.92 -18.48
C THR A 225 7.27 -23.32 -18.38
N ALA A 226 6.83 -24.37 -19.07
CA ALA A 226 5.40 -24.70 -19.21
C ALA A 226 4.73 -25.14 -17.91
N VAL A 227 5.38 -26.00 -17.11
CA VAL A 227 4.80 -26.67 -15.93
C VAL A 227 5.75 -26.79 -14.74
N GLY A 228 6.92 -26.13 -14.77
CA GLY A 228 7.91 -26.18 -13.69
C GLY A 228 9.11 -27.11 -13.95
N THR A 229 9.12 -27.85 -15.07
CA THR A 229 10.18 -28.82 -15.39
C THR A 229 11.38 -28.22 -16.13
N GLY A 230 11.27 -26.96 -16.61
CA GLY A 230 12.32 -26.30 -17.37
C GLY A 230 12.54 -26.88 -18.78
N ILE A 231 11.51 -27.49 -19.38
CA ILE A 231 11.63 -28.09 -20.72
C ILE A 231 12.13 -27.05 -21.75
N ASN A 232 13.05 -27.46 -22.60
CA ASN A 232 13.70 -26.67 -23.66
C ASN A 232 14.57 -25.50 -23.14
N THR A 233 14.97 -25.50 -21.87
CA THR A 233 15.74 -24.43 -21.24
C THR A 233 16.93 -25.01 -20.47
N PRO A 234 18.14 -24.41 -20.53
CA PRO A 234 19.26 -24.82 -19.70
C PRO A 234 18.94 -24.65 -18.21
N SER A 235 19.42 -25.56 -17.38
CA SER A 235 19.14 -25.57 -15.93
C SER A 235 19.58 -24.30 -15.20
N GLU A 236 20.61 -23.62 -15.70
CA GLU A 236 21.11 -22.36 -15.13
C GLU A 236 20.36 -21.11 -15.60
N PHE A 237 19.41 -21.25 -16.52
CA PHE A 237 18.74 -20.10 -17.15
C PHE A 237 17.97 -19.25 -16.13
N GLY A 238 17.15 -19.86 -15.27
CA GLY A 238 16.34 -19.16 -14.28
C GLY A 238 17.19 -18.33 -13.31
N GLY A 239 18.26 -18.95 -12.77
CA GLY A 239 19.19 -18.28 -11.87
C GLY A 239 19.90 -17.10 -12.53
N LYS A 240 20.43 -17.28 -13.75
CA LYS A 240 21.10 -16.20 -14.50
C LYS A 240 20.16 -15.05 -14.88
N VAL A 241 18.91 -15.34 -15.26
CA VAL A 241 17.90 -14.31 -15.54
C VAL A 241 17.58 -13.52 -14.27
N THR A 242 17.46 -14.20 -13.13
CA THR A 242 17.25 -13.55 -11.85
C THR A 242 18.42 -12.62 -11.47
N GLU A 243 19.67 -13.09 -11.63
CA GLU A 243 20.86 -12.26 -11.42
C GLU A 243 20.87 -11.01 -12.31
N GLU A 244 20.46 -11.16 -13.58
CA GLU A 244 20.37 -10.02 -14.50
C GLU A 244 19.25 -9.06 -14.12
N LEU A 245 18.10 -9.58 -13.64
CA LEU A 245 17.01 -8.74 -13.11
C LEU A 245 17.46 -7.95 -11.88
N VAL A 246 18.21 -8.54 -10.96
CA VAL A 246 18.79 -7.82 -9.82
C VAL A 246 19.67 -6.66 -10.28
N LYS A 247 20.52 -6.87 -11.32
CA LYS A 247 21.35 -5.78 -11.90
C LYS A 247 20.50 -4.69 -12.52
N LEU A 248 19.44 -5.04 -13.25
CA LEU A 248 18.58 -4.09 -13.95
C LEU A 248 17.67 -3.28 -13.02
N THR A 249 17.20 -3.88 -11.93
CA THR A 249 16.27 -3.26 -10.98
C THR A 249 16.95 -2.65 -9.75
N GLY A 250 18.10 -3.18 -9.35
CA GLY A 250 18.73 -2.90 -8.05
C GLY A 250 18.03 -3.60 -6.87
N VAL A 251 16.98 -4.39 -7.09
CA VAL A 251 16.21 -5.08 -6.05
C VAL A 251 16.89 -6.38 -5.66
N THR A 252 17.58 -6.36 -4.53
CA THR A 252 18.39 -7.50 -4.01
C THR A 252 17.56 -8.63 -3.41
N GLN A 253 16.27 -8.43 -3.22
CA GLN A 253 15.32 -9.42 -2.69
C GLN A 253 14.89 -10.46 -3.72
N LEU A 254 15.18 -10.24 -5.02
CA LEU A 254 14.85 -11.18 -6.08
C LEU A 254 15.77 -12.41 -6.02
N SER A 255 15.19 -13.60 -6.14
CA SER A 255 15.88 -14.87 -6.17
C SER A 255 15.15 -15.87 -7.07
N GLU A 256 15.87 -16.86 -7.61
CA GLU A 256 15.22 -17.97 -8.30
C GLU A 256 14.38 -18.80 -7.30
N ALA A 257 13.19 -19.22 -7.71
CA ALA A 257 12.32 -20.04 -6.88
C ALA A 257 13.00 -21.37 -6.52
N LYS A 258 12.92 -21.76 -5.26
CA LYS A 258 13.43 -23.04 -4.76
C LYS A 258 12.65 -24.23 -5.35
N ASN A 259 11.41 -23.98 -5.76
CA ASN A 259 10.53 -24.98 -6.35
C ASN A 259 9.66 -24.32 -7.42
N HIS A 260 9.96 -24.58 -8.70
CA HIS A 260 9.23 -23.98 -9.81
C HIS A 260 7.78 -24.49 -9.93
N PHE A 261 7.47 -25.67 -9.40
CA PHE A 261 6.10 -26.20 -9.41
C PHE A 261 5.21 -25.37 -8.48
N GLU A 262 5.69 -25.07 -7.26
CA GLU A 262 5.01 -24.16 -6.33
C GLU A 262 4.90 -22.75 -6.93
N ALA A 263 6.01 -22.22 -7.44
CA ALA A 263 6.10 -20.87 -7.96
C ALA A 263 5.21 -20.58 -9.20
N GLN A 264 4.72 -21.61 -9.92
CA GLN A 264 3.80 -21.46 -11.04
C GLN A 264 2.35 -21.77 -10.66
N ALA A 265 2.13 -22.80 -9.81
CA ALA A 265 0.80 -23.22 -9.41
C ALA A 265 0.16 -22.28 -8.37
N ASN A 266 0.96 -21.68 -7.47
CA ASN A 266 0.49 -20.90 -6.34
C ASN A 266 0.87 -19.41 -6.45
N ARG A 267 0.13 -18.58 -5.71
CA ARG A 267 0.36 -17.12 -5.61
C ARG A 267 0.36 -16.68 -4.15
N ASP A 268 0.75 -17.57 -3.23
CA ASP A 268 0.69 -17.34 -1.79
C ASP A 268 1.50 -16.11 -1.36
N ALA A 269 2.64 -15.85 -2.00
CA ALA A 269 3.46 -14.67 -1.74
C ALA A 269 2.74 -13.35 -2.09
N LEU A 270 1.93 -13.32 -3.17
CA LEU A 270 1.10 -12.16 -3.49
C LEU A 270 -0.04 -11.99 -2.48
N VAL A 271 -0.64 -13.09 -2.02
CA VAL A 271 -1.70 -13.07 -0.98
C VAL A 271 -1.13 -12.56 0.33
N GLU A 272 0.04 -13.03 0.74
CA GLU A 272 0.73 -12.59 1.95
C GLU A 272 1.07 -11.10 1.90
N PHE A 273 1.67 -10.63 0.81
CA PHE A 273 1.98 -9.22 0.61
C PHE A 273 0.72 -8.33 0.61
N SER A 274 -0.34 -8.79 -0.07
CA SER A 274 -1.64 -8.12 -0.05
C SER A 274 -2.22 -8.04 1.36
N GLY A 275 -2.14 -9.11 2.15
CA GLY A 275 -2.56 -9.16 3.55
C GLY A 275 -1.77 -8.20 4.45
N ALA A 276 -0.46 -8.03 4.21
CA ALA A 276 0.36 -7.03 4.90
C ALA A 276 -0.11 -5.60 4.57
N MET A 277 -0.38 -5.31 3.30
CA MET A 277 -0.94 -4.02 2.86
C MET A 277 -2.33 -3.77 3.46
N ARG A 278 -3.19 -4.78 3.55
CA ARG A 278 -4.48 -4.67 4.24
C ARG A 278 -4.30 -4.27 5.71
N SER A 279 -3.31 -4.82 6.41
CA SER A 279 -3.04 -4.46 7.81
C SER A 279 -2.62 -2.98 7.92
N VAL A 280 -1.81 -2.48 6.99
CA VAL A 280 -1.46 -1.05 6.89
C VAL A 280 -2.71 -0.20 6.64
N ALA A 281 -3.58 -0.62 5.72
CA ALA A 281 -4.83 0.09 5.40
C ALA A 281 -5.76 0.20 6.62
N VAL A 282 -5.89 -0.88 7.41
CA VAL A 282 -6.67 -0.88 8.66
C VAL A 282 -6.09 0.12 9.67
N SER A 283 -4.77 0.16 9.84
CA SER A 283 -4.11 1.13 10.70
C SER A 283 -4.34 2.57 10.23
N LEU A 284 -4.15 2.83 8.95
CA LEU A 284 -4.37 4.15 8.35
C LEU A 284 -5.83 4.61 8.49
N TYR A 285 -6.79 3.70 8.32
CA TYR A 285 -8.22 3.99 8.53
C TYR A 285 -8.49 4.46 9.96
N LYS A 286 -7.96 3.75 10.97
CA LYS A 286 -8.10 4.13 12.39
C LYS A 286 -7.46 5.48 12.66
N ILE A 287 -6.24 5.72 12.23
CA ILE A 287 -5.51 6.98 12.43
C ILE A 287 -6.29 8.15 11.80
N ALA A 288 -6.74 7.99 10.56
CA ALA A 288 -7.50 9.03 9.87
C ALA A 288 -8.84 9.36 10.56
N ASN A 289 -9.53 8.35 11.10
CA ASN A 289 -10.76 8.57 11.84
C ASN A 289 -10.53 9.28 13.17
N ASP A 290 -9.51 8.91 13.93
CA ASP A 290 -9.18 9.60 15.19
C ASP A 290 -8.82 11.07 14.93
N ILE A 291 -7.95 11.33 13.95
CA ILE A 291 -7.52 12.70 13.62
C ILE A 291 -8.72 13.56 13.20
N ARG A 292 -9.60 13.07 12.30
CA ARG A 292 -10.77 13.86 11.89
C ARG A 292 -11.79 14.05 13.02
N LEU A 293 -11.88 13.10 13.94
CA LEU A 293 -12.76 13.21 15.10
C LEU A 293 -12.24 14.26 16.08
N MET A 294 -10.93 14.26 16.40
CA MET A 294 -10.31 15.29 17.21
C MET A 294 -10.43 16.69 16.57
N GLY A 295 -10.33 16.79 15.25
CA GLY A 295 -10.50 18.02 14.48
C GLY A 295 -11.95 18.42 14.19
N SER A 296 -12.94 17.69 14.71
CA SER A 296 -14.36 17.99 14.46
C SER A 296 -14.80 19.28 15.13
N GLY A 297 -15.63 20.06 14.45
CA GLY A 297 -16.16 21.33 14.98
C GLY A 297 -16.17 22.42 13.91
N PRO A 298 -15.68 23.64 14.17
CA PRO A 298 -14.80 24.05 15.31
C PRO A 298 -15.51 24.36 16.64
N LEU A 299 -16.84 24.52 16.66
CA LEU A 299 -17.58 24.93 17.86
C LEU A 299 -18.50 23.84 18.42
N ALA A 300 -19.02 22.97 17.58
CA ALA A 300 -19.99 21.93 17.93
C ALA A 300 -19.38 20.50 17.87
N GLY A 301 -18.08 20.39 17.88
CA GLY A 301 -17.34 19.13 17.90
C GLY A 301 -16.28 19.09 18.97
N LEU A 302 -15.31 18.18 18.87
CA LEU A 302 -14.23 18.03 19.86
C LEU A 302 -13.24 19.20 19.82
N ALA A 303 -12.91 19.69 18.64
CA ALA A 303 -12.02 20.83 18.41
C ALA A 303 -10.67 20.76 19.19
N GLU A 304 -10.15 19.57 19.42
CA GLU A 304 -8.89 19.36 20.13
C GLU A 304 -7.67 19.74 19.30
N ILE A 305 -7.81 19.60 17.96
CA ILE A 305 -6.78 19.98 16.99
C ILE A 305 -7.38 20.77 15.84
N HIS A 306 -6.57 21.61 15.22
CA HIS A 306 -6.89 22.28 13.96
C HIS A 306 -6.20 21.58 12.81
N LEU A 307 -6.97 21.20 11.78
CA LEU A 307 -6.47 20.59 10.56
C LEU A 307 -6.14 21.70 9.54
N PRO A 308 -5.14 21.51 8.66
CA PRO A 308 -4.83 22.47 7.61
C PRO A 308 -6.01 22.71 6.66
N ASP A 309 -6.21 23.97 6.30
CA ASP A 309 -7.21 24.42 5.32
C ASP A 309 -6.71 24.13 3.90
N LEU A 310 -7.08 22.97 3.35
CA LEU A 310 -6.55 22.52 2.05
C LEU A 310 -7.38 22.96 0.85
N GLN A 311 -8.69 23.16 1.06
CA GLN A 311 -9.62 23.62 0.03
C GLN A 311 -10.95 24.07 0.64
N PRO A 312 -11.75 24.89 -0.06
CA PRO A 312 -13.12 25.20 0.37
C PRO A 312 -13.94 23.93 0.53
N GLY A 313 -14.63 23.78 1.67
CA GLY A 313 -15.33 22.54 2.04
C GLY A 313 -16.81 22.50 1.69
N SER A 314 -17.41 23.61 1.22
CA SER A 314 -18.84 23.67 0.93
C SER A 314 -19.17 24.65 -0.18
N SER A 315 -20.13 24.31 -1.03
CA SER A 315 -20.65 25.19 -2.07
C SER A 315 -21.70 26.20 -1.57
N ILE A 316 -22.26 25.98 -0.35
CA ILE A 316 -23.36 26.79 0.21
C ILE A 316 -23.08 27.31 1.63
N MET A 317 -22.03 26.83 2.31
CA MET A 317 -21.64 27.27 3.67
C MET A 317 -20.28 27.94 3.62
N PRO A 318 -20.21 29.29 3.53
CA PRO A 318 -18.94 30.01 3.45
C PRO A 318 -18.08 29.73 4.70
N GLY A 319 -16.79 29.52 4.51
CA GLY A 319 -15.84 29.28 5.60
C GLY A 319 -15.82 27.85 6.17
N LYS A 320 -16.67 26.93 5.67
CA LYS A 320 -16.62 25.52 6.08
C LYS A 320 -15.46 24.82 5.39
N VAL A 321 -14.55 24.24 6.17
CA VAL A 321 -13.45 23.39 5.71
C VAL A 321 -13.68 21.95 6.17
N ASN A 322 -13.43 20.99 5.29
CA ASN A 322 -13.61 19.56 5.58
C ASN A 322 -12.26 18.83 5.72
N PRO A 323 -12.19 17.73 6.49
CA PRO A 323 -10.98 16.94 6.68
C PRO A 323 -10.71 16.02 5.47
N VAL A 324 -10.54 16.60 4.27
CA VAL A 324 -10.57 15.91 2.97
C VAL A 324 -9.50 14.82 2.84
N LEU A 325 -8.32 14.98 3.45
CA LEU A 325 -7.28 13.94 3.41
C LEU A 325 -7.60 12.77 4.34
N CYS A 326 -8.28 13.00 5.45
CA CYS A 326 -8.81 11.90 6.28
C CYS A 326 -9.87 11.10 5.50
N GLU A 327 -10.75 11.78 4.77
CA GLU A 327 -11.75 11.13 3.91
C GLU A 327 -11.09 10.33 2.79
N THR A 328 -10.06 10.88 2.14
CA THR A 328 -9.28 10.18 1.12
C THR A 328 -8.61 8.93 1.69
N ALA A 329 -7.97 9.02 2.85
CA ALA A 329 -7.31 7.89 3.51
C ALA A 329 -8.31 6.76 3.84
N THR A 330 -9.52 7.10 4.30
CA THR A 330 -10.55 6.10 4.60
C THR A 330 -11.10 5.42 3.33
N GLN A 331 -11.23 6.15 2.22
CA GLN A 331 -11.63 5.59 0.92
C GLN A 331 -10.55 4.66 0.36
N VAL A 332 -9.29 5.06 0.42
CA VAL A 332 -8.16 4.22 0.00
C VAL A 332 -8.08 2.95 0.83
N ALA A 333 -8.25 3.05 2.16
CA ALA A 333 -8.28 1.87 3.01
C ALA A 333 -9.39 0.88 2.61
N ALA A 334 -10.59 1.37 2.32
CA ALA A 334 -11.70 0.55 1.85
C ALA A 334 -11.37 -0.15 0.51
N GLN A 335 -10.77 0.58 -0.44
CA GLN A 335 -10.36 0.03 -1.74
C GLN A 335 -9.31 -1.07 -1.58
N VAL A 336 -8.28 -0.85 -0.76
CA VAL A 336 -7.22 -1.83 -0.49
C VAL A 336 -7.78 -3.11 0.16
N ILE A 337 -8.71 -2.98 1.10
CA ILE A 337 -9.40 -4.13 1.70
C ILE A 337 -10.20 -4.92 0.65
N GLY A 338 -10.88 -4.23 -0.26
CA GLY A 338 -11.59 -4.87 -1.37
C GLY A 338 -10.65 -5.57 -2.36
N ASN A 339 -9.53 -4.94 -2.70
CA ASN A 339 -8.50 -5.52 -3.55
C ASN A 339 -7.89 -6.78 -2.91
N ASP A 340 -7.61 -6.76 -1.59
CA ASP A 340 -7.09 -7.91 -0.86
C ASP A 340 -8.05 -9.10 -0.89
N ALA A 341 -9.35 -8.88 -0.75
CA ALA A 341 -10.34 -9.93 -0.86
C ALA A 341 -10.31 -10.60 -2.25
N ALA A 342 -10.16 -9.81 -3.33
CA ALA A 342 -10.02 -10.33 -4.68
C ALA A 342 -8.71 -11.11 -4.87
N VAL A 343 -7.60 -10.62 -4.31
CA VAL A 343 -6.29 -11.30 -4.34
C VAL A 343 -6.35 -12.62 -3.59
N ALA A 344 -6.93 -12.65 -2.39
CA ALA A 344 -7.08 -13.88 -1.59
C ALA A 344 -7.92 -14.93 -2.31
N PHE A 345 -9.03 -14.51 -2.95
CA PHE A 345 -9.84 -15.42 -3.77
C PHE A 345 -9.04 -15.94 -4.96
N GLY A 346 -8.34 -15.07 -5.70
CA GLY A 346 -7.49 -15.48 -6.82
C GLY A 346 -6.38 -16.44 -6.40
N GLY A 347 -5.76 -16.23 -5.24
CA GLY A 347 -4.73 -17.10 -4.68
C GLY A 347 -5.26 -18.48 -4.27
N SER A 348 -6.54 -18.59 -3.90
CA SER A 348 -7.18 -19.88 -3.56
C SER A 348 -7.41 -20.78 -4.79
N GLN A 349 -7.19 -20.25 -5.98
CA GLN A 349 -7.30 -20.98 -7.25
C GLN A 349 -5.94 -21.55 -7.66
N GLY A 350 -5.88 -22.24 -8.78
CA GLY A 350 -4.68 -22.89 -9.27
C GLY A 350 -4.85 -24.41 -9.25
N GLN A 351 -5.38 -24.95 -10.34
CA GLN A 351 -5.54 -26.39 -10.51
C GLN A 351 -4.24 -26.94 -11.08
N PHE A 352 -3.66 -27.90 -10.38
CA PHE A 352 -2.41 -28.58 -10.74
C PHE A 352 -1.24 -27.57 -10.87
N GLU A 353 -0.70 -27.36 -12.07
CA GLU A 353 0.58 -26.69 -12.29
C GLU A 353 0.45 -25.19 -12.61
N LEU A 354 -0.76 -24.60 -12.60
CA LEU A 354 -0.92 -23.18 -12.96
C LEU A 354 -2.10 -22.49 -12.28
N ASN A 355 -1.82 -21.35 -11.66
CA ASN A 355 -2.84 -20.38 -11.28
C ASN A 355 -3.24 -19.53 -12.51
N VAL A 356 -4.54 -19.35 -12.74
CA VAL A 356 -5.09 -18.62 -13.89
C VAL A 356 -5.89 -17.36 -13.50
N PHE A 357 -5.51 -16.71 -12.39
CA PHE A 357 -6.06 -15.43 -11.90
C PHE A 357 -4.99 -14.32 -11.84
N ILE A 358 -3.82 -14.54 -12.42
CA ILE A 358 -2.63 -13.73 -12.21
C ILE A 358 -2.80 -12.27 -12.66
N PRO A 359 -3.36 -11.94 -13.85
CA PRO A 359 -3.50 -10.53 -14.28
C PRO A 359 -4.38 -9.70 -13.32
N MET A 360 -5.47 -10.26 -12.84
CA MET A 360 -6.35 -9.61 -11.87
C MET A 360 -5.64 -9.42 -10.53
N MET A 361 -4.90 -10.43 -10.04
CA MET A 361 -4.13 -10.32 -8.79
C MET A 361 -3.02 -9.26 -8.90
N ALA A 362 -2.27 -9.27 -10.01
CA ALA A 362 -1.22 -8.29 -10.29
C ALA A 362 -1.74 -6.86 -10.21
N ARG A 363 -2.85 -6.57 -10.90
CA ARG A 363 -3.49 -5.25 -10.87
C ARG A 363 -3.86 -4.83 -9.45
N ASN A 364 -4.58 -5.68 -8.71
CA ASN A 364 -5.05 -5.32 -7.37
C ASN A 364 -3.90 -5.09 -6.39
N VAL A 365 -2.83 -5.88 -6.46
CA VAL A 365 -1.62 -5.72 -5.63
C VAL A 365 -0.90 -4.42 -5.96
N LEU A 366 -0.65 -4.12 -7.23
CA LEU A 366 0.05 -2.92 -7.67
C LEU A 366 -0.77 -1.64 -7.41
N GLU A 367 -2.09 -1.68 -7.66
CA GLU A 367 -2.98 -0.58 -7.31
C GLU A 367 -2.95 -0.30 -5.80
N SER A 368 -3.04 -1.33 -4.96
CA SER A 368 -3.01 -1.18 -3.50
C SER A 368 -1.70 -0.59 -3.00
N SER A 369 -0.56 -1.05 -3.52
CA SER A 369 0.76 -0.52 -3.19
C SER A 369 0.86 0.98 -3.52
N ARG A 370 0.49 1.37 -4.75
CA ARG A 370 0.50 2.77 -5.21
C ARG A 370 -0.45 3.66 -4.40
N LEU A 371 -1.67 3.20 -4.13
CA LEU A 371 -2.65 3.95 -3.36
C LEU A 371 -2.15 4.21 -1.94
N LEU A 372 -1.61 3.21 -1.26
CA LEU A 372 -1.07 3.37 0.10
C LEU A 372 0.15 4.28 0.13
N ALA A 373 1.10 4.10 -0.80
CA ALA A 373 2.31 4.92 -0.88
C ALA A 373 1.97 6.41 -1.07
N ASN A 374 1.12 6.72 -2.04
CA ASN A 374 0.73 8.10 -2.34
C ASN A 374 -0.09 8.71 -1.20
N THR A 375 -1.01 7.94 -0.62
CA THR A 375 -1.83 8.42 0.50
C THR A 375 -0.95 8.69 1.72
N ALA A 376 -0.01 7.80 2.06
CA ALA A 376 0.90 7.99 3.18
C ALA A 376 1.71 9.29 3.06
N ARG A 377 2.29 9.57 1.88
CA ARG A 377 3.02 10.81 1.62
C ARG A 377 2.13 12.06 1.74
N GLN A 378 0.97 12.06 1.11
CA GLN A 378 0.05 13.20 1.16
C GLN A 378 -0.51 13.43 2.56
N PHE A 379 -0.84 12.34 3.27
CA PHE A 379 -1.34 12.40 4.64
C PHE A 379 -0.29 12.96 5.59
N ALA A 380 0.97 12.55 5.45
CA ALA A 380 2.10 13.07 6.21
C ALA A 380 2.32 14.57 5.95
N THR A 381 2.67 14.92 4.71
CA THR A 381 3.22 16.24 4.38
C THR A 381 2.16 17.34 4.29
N ARG A 382 0.92 17.01 3.95
CA ARG A 382 -0.15 18.00 3.79
C ARG A 382 -1.18 17.99 4.91
N LEU A 383 -1.22 16.96 5.73
CA LEU A 383 -2.12 16.92 6.88
C LEU A 383 -1.35 16.91 8.18
N VAL A 384 -0.62 15.81 8.50
CA VAL A 384 0.03 15.62 9.81
C VAL A 384 0.98 16.77 10.17
N ASP A 385 1.85 17.15 9.22
CA ASP A 385 2.84 18.21 9.44
C ASP A 385 2.20 19.57 9.76
N GLY A 386 1.00 19.82 9.25
CA GLY A 386 0.25 21.07 9.42
C GLY A 386 -0.79 21.05 10.54
N ILE A 387 -0.92 19.98 11.32
CA ILE A 387 -1.84 19.93 12.47
C ILE A 387 -1.32 20.86 13.58
N GLU A 388 -2.23 21.65 14.16
CA GLU A 388 -1.99 22.50 15.32
C GLU A 388 -2.85 22.06 16.52
N PRO A 389 -2.28 21.92 17.74
CA PRO A 389 -3.03 21.51 18.91
C PRO A 389 -3.79 22.70 19.52
N ASN A 390 -5.03 22.49 19.97
CA ASN A 390 -5.78 23.46 20.76
C ASN A 390 -5.52 23.21 22.26
N VAL A 391 -4.32 23.61 22.72
CA VAL A 391 -3.75 23.23 24.02
C VAL A 391 -4.67 23.59 25.19
N GLU A 392 -5.16 24.82 25.25
CA GLU A 392 -6.01 25.29 26.35
C GLU A 392 -7.36 24.57 26.39
N HIS A 393 -7.94 24.32 25.22
CA HIS A 393 -9.21 23.61 25.12
C HIS A 393 -9.05 22.14 25.56
N MET A 394 -7.99 21.46 25.10
CA MET A 394 -7.69 20.09 25.51
C MET A 394 -7.45 19.97 27.01
N ARG A 395 -6.71 20.92 27.61
CA ARG A 395 -6.49 20.97 29.06
C ARG A 395 -7.81 21.13 29.79
N THR A 396 -8.67 22.06 29.38
CA THR A 396 -9.99 22.29 29.98
C THR A 396 -10.85 21.03 29.94
N LEU A 397 -10.86 20.30 28.80
CA LEU A 397 -11.58 19.03 28.67
C LEU A 397 -11.00 17.95 29.60
N ALA A 398 -9.68 17.85 29.70
CA ALA A 398 -9.03 16.89 30.59
C ALA A 398 -9.36 17.15 32.07
N GLU A 399 -9.29 18.41 32.51
CA GLU A 399 -9.58 18.83 33.88
C GLU A 399 -11.07 18.69 34.25
N SER A 400 -11.98 18.77 33.26
CA SER A 400 -13.42 18.59 33.47
C SER A 400 -13.86 17.12 33.52
N SER A 401 -13.02 16.18 33.12
CA SER A 401 -13.36 14.74 33.12
C SER A 401 -13.60 14.23 34.54
N PRO A 402 -14.73 13.57 34.81
CA PRO A 402 -14.95 12.95 36.13
C PRO A 402 -13.93 11.83 36.44
N SER A 403 -13.25 11.30 35.45
CA SER A 403 -12.25 10.24 35.64
C SER A 403 -10.98 10.69 36.33
N ILE A 404 -10.70 12.01 36.41
CA ILE A 404 -9.54 12.53 37.15
C ILE A 404 -9.64 12.33 38.67
N VAL A 405 -10.78 11.92 39.21
CA VAL A 405 -10.94 11.50 40.59
C VAL A 405 -10.12 10.26 40.95
N THR A 406 -9.71 9.46 39.94
CA THR A 406 -9.06 8.14 40.12
C THR A 406 -7.85 8.14 41.08
N PRO A 407 -6.90 9.10 41.03
CA PRO A 407 -5.78 9.14 41.98
C PRO A 407 -6.19 9.36 43.43
N LEU A 408 -7.39 9.88 43.69
CA LEU A 408 -7.91 10.06 45.05
C LEU A 408 -8.29 8.74 45.70
N ASN A 409 -8.50 7.64 44.95
CA ASN A 409 -8.87 6.34 45.46
C ASN A 409 -7.94 5.86 46.57
N SER A 410 -6.64 6.10 46.47
CA SER A 410 -5.65 5.70 47.47
C SER A 410 -5.73 6.48 48.79
N ALA A 411 -6.28 7.70 48.76
CA ALA A 411 -6.42 8.57 49.94
C ALA A 411 -7.79 8.38 50.65
N ILE A 412 -8.88 8.31 49.85
CA ILE A 412 -10.24 8.41 50.36
C ILE A 412 -11.08 7.15 50.08
N GLY A 413 -10.57 6.19 49.32
CA GLY A 413 -11.25 4.95 48.90
C GLY A 413 -12.17 5.15 47.70
N TYR A 414 -12.41 4.04 46.97
CA TYR A 414 -13.17 3.99 45.72
C TYR A 414 -14.59 4.54 45.81
N GLU A 415 -15.33 4.13 46.90
CA GLU A 415 -16.71 4.56 47.08
C GLU A 415 -16.86 6.07 47.28
N ASN A 416 -15.94 6.68 48.00
CA ASN A 416 -15.93 8.12 48.23
C ASN A 416 -15.52 8.89 46.93
N ALA A 417 -14.56 8.37 46.19
CA ALA A 417 -14.23 8.92 44.89
C ALA A 417 -15.41 8.84 43.89
N ALA A 418 -16.18 7.73 43.92
CA ALA A 418 -17.39 7.61 43.12
C ALA A 418 -18.50 8.60 43.52
N LYS A 419 -18.63 8.93 44.83
CA LYS A 419 -19.55 9.99 45.29
C LYS A 419 -19.13 11.36 44.77
N ILE A 420 -17.83 11.66 44.82
CA ILE A 420 -17.27 12.94 44.29
C ILE A 420 -17.56 13.07 42.81
N ALA A 421 -17.23 12.04 42.01
CA ALA A 421 -17.48 12.06 40.57
C ALA A 421 -18.96 12.28 40.23
N LYS A 422 -19.87 11.59 40.91
CA LYS A 422 -21.32 11.74 40.73
C LYS A 422 -21.80 13.14 41.12
N HIS A 423 -21.31 13.67 42.23
CA HIS A 423 -21.66 15.02 42.67
C HIS A 423 -21.16 16.07 41.67
N ALA A 424 -19.90 15.96 41.25
CA ALA A 424 -19.32 16.87 40.24
C ALA A 424 -20.16 16.91 38.94
N VAL A 425 -20.56 15.76 38.40
CA VAL A 425 -21.38 15.67 37.19
C VAL A 425 -22.78 16.24 37.43
N ALA A 426 -23.42 15.94 38.58
CA ALA A 426 -24.79 16.37 38.86
C ALA A 426 -24.88 17.91 39.04
N GLU A 427 -23.90 18.52 39.71
CA GLU A 427 -23.87 19.95 39.97
C GLU A 427 -23.13 20.79 38.89
N GLY A 428 -22.49 20.11 37.90
CA GLY A 428 -21.71 20.80 36.87
C GLY A 428 -20.47 21.51 37.40
N ILE A 429 -19.83 20.98 38.44
CA ILE A 429 -18.64 21.56 39.10
C ILE A 429 -17.41 20.68 38.88
N THR A 430 -16.23 21.21 39.17
CA THR A 430 -14.97 20.46 39.05
C THR A 430 -14.85 19.35 40.10
N ILE A 431 -14.04 18.34 39.85
CA ILE A 431 -13.70 17.31 40.84
C ILE A 431 -13.08 17.91 42.08
N ARG A 432 -12.23 18.96 41.93
CA ARG A 432 -11.66 19.72 43.05
C ARG A 432 -12.74 20.30 43.93
N GLN A 433 -13.69 21.05 43.35
CA GLN A 433 -14.77 21.66 44.09
C GLN A 433 -15.68 20.61 44.77
N ALA A 434 -16.05 19.58 44.05
CA ALA A 434 -16.87 18.49 44.61
C ALA A 434 -16.18 17.78 45.78
N THR A 435 -14.86 17.62 45.77
CA THR A 435 -14.07 17.05 46.87
C THR A 435 -14.15 17.91 48.12
N ILE A 436 -14.05 19.24 47.96
CA ILE A 436 -14.15 20.24 49.03
C ILE A 436 -15.59 20.27 49.60
N ASP A 437 -16.58 20.39 48.72
CA ASP A 437 -18.00 20.51 49.09
C ASP A 437 -18.51 19.28 49.90
N LEU A 438 -18.00 18.11 49.57
CA LEU A 438 -18.33 16.85 50.28
C LEU A 438 -17.48 16.64 51.56
N GLY A 439 -16.59 17.57 51.92
CA GLY A 439 -15.82 17.58 53.15
C GLY A 439 -14.70 16.52 53.21
N PHE A 440 -14.16 16.11 52.06
CA PHE A 440 -13.05 15.16 52.02
C PHE A 440 -11.68 15.80 52.20
N VAL A 441 -11.58 17.13 52.15
CA VAL A 441 -10.38 17.90 52.51
C VAL A 441 -10.42 18.14 53.98
N ASP A 442 -9.75 17.31 54.78
CA ASP A 442 -9.81 17.30 56.24
C ASP A 442 -8.50 17.82 56.89
N GLY A 443 -7.49 18.11 56.11
CA GLY A 443 -6.19 18.59 56.55
C GLY A 443 -5.27 17.52 57.17
N GLU A 444 -5.78 16.28 57.36
CA GLU A 444 -5.01 15.15 57.86
C GLU A 444 -4.74 14.07 56.80
N LYS A 445 -5.81 13.54 56.18
CA LYS A 445 -5.69 12.50 55.12
C LYS A 445 -5.56 13.08 53.75
N LEU A 446 -6.20 14.22 53.49
CA LEU A 446 -6.15 14.93 52.23
C LEU A 446 -6.10 16.43 52.51
N THR A 447 -4.96 17.06 52.26
CA THR A 447 -4.81 18.52 52.30
C THR A 447 -5.16 19.11 50.92
N GLU A 448 -5.41 20.44 50.85
CA GLU A 448 -5.63 21.10 49.56
C GLU A 448 -4.42 20.95 48.62
N GLU A 449 -3.22 21.07 49.17
CA GLU A 449 -1.98 20.89 48.39
C GLU A 449 -1.86 19.47 47.81
N GLU A 450 -2.17 18.45 48.61
CA GLU A 450 -2.18 17.06 48.15
C GLU A 450 -3.30 16.80 47.13
N LEU A 451 -4.47 17.44 47.30
CA LEU A 451 -5.56 17.39 46.36
C LEU A 451 -5.10 17.98 44.99
N ASP A 452 -4.53 19.17 44.99
CA ASP A 452 -4.07 19.83 43.75
C ASP A 452 -2.96 19.03 43.07
N ARG A 453 -2.04 18.44 43.83
CA ARG A 453 -1.00 17.55 43.30
C ARG A 453 -1.58 16.32 42.67
N ARG A 454 -2.59 15.69 43.29
CA ARG A 454 -3.22 14.48 42.75
C ARG A 454 -4.12 14.73 41.56
N LEU A 455 -4.65 15.94 41.41
CA LEU A 455 -5.49 16.35 40.29
C LEU A 455 -4.70 16.97 39.14
N ASP A 456 -3.36 17.04 39.23
CA ASP A 456 -2.53 17.48 38.10
C ASP A 456 -2.65 16.50 36.93
N VAL A 457 -3.36 16.93 35.89
CA VAL A 457 -3.69 16.09 34.72
C VAL A 457 -2.45 15.72 33.88
N LEU A 458 -1.41 16.58 33.86
CA LEU A 458 -0.16 16.25 33.19
C LEU A 458 0.64 15.20 33.96
N ALA A 459 0.73 15.34 35.28
CA ALA A 459 1.35 14.33 36.14
C ALA A 459 0.67 12.98 36.04
N MET A 460 -0.68 12.95 35.90
CA MET A 460 -1.44 11.70 35.68
C MET A 460 -1.04 11.03 34.38
N ALA A 461 -0.74 11.77 33.33
CA ALA A 461 -0.36 11.23 32.02
C ALA A 461 1.07 10.63 32.01
N HIS A 462 1.95 11.07 32.93
CA HIS A 462 3.35 10.66 33.03
C HIS A 462 3.65 9.76 34.24
N THR A 463 2.72 8.91 34.65
CA THR A 463 3.00 7.95 35.73
C THR A 463 4.17 7.03 35.35
N GLU A 464 5.20 7.01 36.21
CA GLU A 464 6.32 6.08 36.05
C GLU A 464 5.81 4.65 36.04
N ARG A 465 6.17 3.90 35.01
CA ARG A 465 5.96 2.44 34.99
C ARG A 465 7.04 1.82 35.87
N ASN A 466 6.68 1.45 37.11
CA ASN A 466 7.50 0.63 38.00
C ASN A 466 7.67 -0.80 37.45
#